data_cc7aff4b6da2b1d4374635e9de7eb9b7
#
_entry.id   cc7aff4b6da2b1d4374635e9de7eb9b7
#
_cell.length_a   1.000
_cell.length_b   1.000
_cell.length_c   1.000
_cell.angle_alpha   90.00
_cell.angle_beta   90.00
_cell.angle_gamma   90.00
#
_symmetry.space_group_name_H-M   'P 1'
#
loop_
_entity.id
_entity.type
_entity.pdbx_description
1 polymer ?
#
loop_
_entity_poly.entity_id
_entity_poly.type
_entity_poly.pdbx_seq_one_letter_code
_entity_poly.pdbx_strand_id
1 'polypeptide(L)'
;GALAIAPILGLLYEAYGLGGSFPREGMDPNEMLSAPQATLMASVADGVFARNLPWPMITIGGIIAAAVIGLDKTLEARGASLRIPVLAVAVGIYLPLELEVPIFVGGIIAWLVTRRMKSSGGGQKEINKANQRGLLFASGLITGEALVGILLAIPFAATQSTDVLRIAPVGFGPIAQLIGIATGIGFTAWLYLVSRKAT
;
A
#
# COMPACT_ATOMS: atom_id res chain seq x y z
N GLY A 1 -6.12 -22.93 0.59
CA GLY A 1 -5.21 -21.74 0.71
C GLY A 1 -3.85 -22.12 1.27
N ALA A 2 -3.77 -22.74 2.46
CA ALA A 2 -2.50 -22.99 3.16
C ALA A 2 -1.48 -23.83 2.35
N LEU A 3 -1.94 -24.83 1.60
CA LEU A 3 -1.08 -25.67 0.77
C LEU A 3 -0.45 -24.93 -0.44
N ALA A 4 -1.10 -23.86 -0.90
CA ALA A 4 -0.60 -23.07 -2.02
C ALA A 4 0.35 -21.95 -1.57
N ILE A 5 0.23 -21.45 -0.34
CA ILE A 5 1.00 -20.31 0.16
C ILE A 5 2.50 -20.63 0.23
N ALA A 6 2.86 -21.80 0.77
CA ALA A 6 4.27 -22.16 0.96
C ALA A 6 5.06 -22.22 -0.37
N PRO A 7 4.60 -22.93 -1.42
CA PRO A 7 5.29 -22.92 -2.71
C PRO A 7 5.30 -21.55 -3.39
N ILE A 8 4.24 -20.72 -3.25
CA ILE A 8 4.22 -19.36 -3.80
C ILE A 8 5.23 -18.47 -3.09
N LEU A 9 5.32 -18.53 -1.75
CA LEU A 9 6.33 -17.77 -1.00
C LEU A 9 7.76 -18.20 -1.36
N GLY A 10 8.00 -19.51 -1.53
CA GLY A 10 9.28 -20.01 -2.00
C GLY A 10 9.65 -19.47 -3.38
N LEU A 11 8.70 -19.49 -4.32
CA LEU A 11 8.86 -18.93 -5.65
C LEU A 11 9.17 -17.42 -5.63
N LEU A 12 8.44 -16.65 -4.84
CA LEU A 12 8.66 -15.21 -4.69
C LEU A 12 10.01 -14.90 -4.06
N TYR A 13 10.42 -15.69 -3.06
CA TYR A 13 11.73 -15.54 -2.44
C TYR A 13 12.88 -15.82 -3.43
N GLU A 14 12.75 -16.88 -4.24
CA GLU A 14 13.74 -17.18 -5.26
C GLU A 14 13.79 -16.16 -6.41
N ALA A 15 12.64 -15.60 -6.79
CA ALA A 15 12.57 -14.62 -7.87
C ALA A 15 13.05 -13.23 -7.46
N TYR A 16 12.58 -12.75 -6.31
CA TYR A 16 12.75 -11.34 -5.91
C TYR A 16 13.56 -11.14 -4.64
N GLY A 17 13.76 -12.19 -3.83
CA GLY A 17 14.25 -12.03 -2.46
C GLY A 17 13.25 -11.28 -1.57
N LEU A 18 13.43 -11.38 -0.27
CA LEU A 18 12.64 -10.62 0.71
C LEU A 18 13.61 -9.75 1.52
N GLY A 19 13.55 -8.45 1.31
CA GLY A 19 14.35 -7.49 2.07
C GLY A 19 13.96 -7.46 3.55
N GLY A 20 14.83 -6.92 4.38
CA GLY A 20 14.61 -6.86 5.82
C GLY A 20 15.12 -8.09 6.57
N SER A 21 14.23 -8.86 7.20
CA SER A 21 14.62 -9.96 8.07
C SER A 21 15.12 -11.22 7.34
N PHE A 22 14.86 -11.36 6.05
CA PHE A 22 15.20 -12.52 5.24
C PHE A 22 15.81 -12.12 3.89
N PRO A 23 17.01 -11.50 3.89
CA PRO A 23 17.69 -11.14 2.64
C PRO A 23 18.14 -12.40 1.91
N ARG A 24 18.04 -12.38 0.58
CA ARG A 24 18.60 -13.42 -0.27
C ARG A 24 20.09 -13.16 -0.49
N GLU A 25 20.92 -14.17 -0.27
CA GLU A 25 22.36 -14.07 -0.53
C GLU A 25 22.64 -13.82 -2.02
N GLY A 26 23.52 -12.84 -2.30
CA GLY A 26 23.94 -12.50 -3.66
C GLY A 26 23.03 -11.54 -4.42
N MET A 27 21.95 -11.06 -3.83
CA MET A 27 21.07 -10.05 -4.43
C MET A 27 21.23 -8.69 -3.76
N ASP A 28 21.17 -7.60 -4.53
CA ASP A 28 21.22 -6.24 -3.98
C ASP A 28 19.98 -6.01 -3.07
N PRO A 29 20.19 -5.62 -1.79
CA PRO A 29 19.09 -5.34 -0.86
C PRO A 29 18.07 -4.30 -1.37
N ASN A 30 18.50 -3.38 -2.25
CA ASN A 30 17.64 -2.36 -2.83
C ASN A 30 16.72 -2.88 -3.93
N GLU A 31 17.04 -4.04 -4.50
CA GLU A 31 16.23 -4.70 -5.55
C GLU A 31 15.27 -5.74 -4.97
N MET A 32 15.41 -6.07 -3.67
CA MET A 32 14.55 -7.03 -3.01
C MET A 32 13.16 -6.48 -2.74
N LEU A 33 12.15 -7.37 -2.74
CA LEU A 33 10.80 -7.00 -2.32
C LEU A 33 10.79 -6.52 -0.86
N SER A 34 10.31 -5.32 -0.68
CA SER A 34 10.04 -4.78 0.65
C SER A 34 8.75 -5.39 1.19
N ALA A 35 8.82 -5.97 2.38
CA ALA A 35 7.67 -6.54 3.09
C ALA A 35 7.51 -5.89 4.48
N PRO A 36 7.12 -4.59 4.56
CA PRO A 36 7.11 -3.84 5.81
C PRO A 36 6.27 -4.50 6.90
N GLN A 37 5.09 -5.02 6.55
CA GLN A 37 4.19 -5.69 7.51
C GLN A 37 4.79 -7.00 8.07
N ALA A 38 5.44 -7.79 7.22
CA ALA A 38 6.11 -9.01 7.64
C ALA A 38 7.31 -8.70 8.55
N THR A 39 8.10 -7.70 8.21
CA THR A 39 9.24 -7.24 9.01
C THR A 39 8.79 -6.73 10.37
N LEU A 40 7.68 -5.98 10.45
CA LEU A 40 7.11 -5.52 11.72
C LEU A 40 6.66 -6.69 12.58
N MET A 41 5.95 -7.67 12.01
CA MET A 41 5.51 -8.85 12.73
C MET A 41 6.69 -9.71 13.23
N ALA A 42 7.72 -9.87 12.39
CA ALA A 42 8.95 -10.56 12.78
C ALA A 42 9.64 -9.84 13.94
N SER A 43 9.80 -8.52 13.87
CA SER A 43 10.42 -7.71 14.95
C SER A 43 9.64 -7.79 16.26
N VAL A 44 8.30 -7.79 16.20
CA VAL A 44 7.46 -7.96 17.39
C VAL A 44 7.64 -9.36 17.96
N ALA A 45 7.61 -10.40 17.12
CA ALA A 45 7.81 -11.77 17.53
C ALA A 45 9.19 -11.96 18.21
N ASP A 46 10.25 -11.51 17.56
CA ASP A 46 11.62 -11.57 18.10
C ASP A 46 11.71 -10.82 19.43
N GLY A 47 11.13 -9.64 19.55
CA GLY A 47 11.10 -8.86 20.78
C GLY A 47 10.41 -9.59 21.92
N VAL A 48 9.32 -10.30 21.65
CA VAL A 48 8.57 -11.08 22.64
C VAL A 48 9.35 -12.34 23.05
N PHE A 49 9.84 -13.12 22.07
CA PHE A 49 10.54 -14.38 22.34
C PHE A 49 11.93 -14.15 22.94
N ALA A 50 12.69 -13.20 22.46
CA ALA A 50 13.99 -12.82 23.00
C ALA A 50 13.89 -11.98 24.28
N ARG A 51 12.69 -11.59 24.72
CA ARG A 51 12.43 -10.69 25.85
C ARG A 51 13.22 -9.36 25.78
N ASN A 52 13.47 -8.90 24.59
CA ASN A 52 14.24 -7.68 24.31
C ASN A 52 13.39 -6.68 23.52
N LEU A 53 12.21 -6.35 24.05
CA LEU A 53 11.35 -5.33 23.47
C LEU A 53 11.96 -3.93 23.65
N PRO A 54 11.92 -3.07 22.64
CA PRO A 54 12.39 -1.69 22.74
C PRO A 54 11.38 -0.82 23.52
N TRP A 55 11.28 -1.06 24.84
CA TRP A 55 10.31 -0.39 25.73
C TRP A 55 10.27 1.14 25.58
N PRO A 56 11.42 1.87 25.39
CA PRO A 56 11.38 3.31 25.18
C PRO A 56 10.58 3.70 23.93
N MET A 57 10.74 2.98 22.83
CA MET A 57 9.99 3.23 21.57
C MET A 57 8.51 2.88 21.72
N ILE A 58 8.20 1.79 22.42
CA ILE A 58 6.81 1.39 22.68
C ILE A 58 6.10 2.44 23.55
N THR A 59 6.75 2.96 24.57
CA THR A 59 6.17 4.01 25.43
C THR A 59 5.96 5.32 24.67
N ILE A 60 6.92 5.74 23.84
CA ILE A 60 6.76 6.92 22.98
C ILE A 60 5.56 6.74 22.03
N GLY A 61 5.49 5.59 21.36
CA GLY A 61 4.36 5.26 20.48
C GLY A 61 3.01 5.27 21.23
N GLY A 62 2.98 4.73 22.43
CA GLY A 62 1.80 4.74 23.32
C GLY A 62 1.36 6.16 23.70
N ILE A 63 2.30 7.04 24.02
CA ILE A 63 2.01 8.46 24.31
C ILE A 63 1.44 9.17 23.10
N ILE A 64 2.06 8.97 21.92
CA ILE A 64 1.57 9.54 20.64
C ILE A 64 0.16 9.04 20.37
N ALA A 65 -0.09 7.74 20.50
CA ALA A 65 -1.41 7.16 20.29
C ALA A 65 -2.46 7.76 21.23
N ALA A 66 -2.15 7.89 22.51
CA ALA A 66 -3.04 8.49 23.50
C ALA A 66 -3.34 9.96 23.17
N ALA A 67 -2.34 10.74 22.75
CA ALA A 67 -2.50 12.12 22.34
C ALA A 67 -3.40 12.23 21.10
N VAL A 68 -3.19 11.40 20.08
CA VAL A 68 -4.00 11.38 18.84
C VAL A 68 -5.45 10.99 19.15
N ILE A 69 -5.68 9.97 19.97
CA ILE A 69 -7.03 9.57 20.41
C ILE A 69 -7.72 10.71 21.17
N GLY A 70 -6.99 11.38 22.06
CA GLY A 70 -7.51 12.53 22.79
C GLY A 70 -7.92 13.68 21.85
N LEU A 71 -7.07 13.98 20.86
CA LEU A 71 -7.37 15.00 19.83
C LEU A 71 -8.58 14.59 18.97
N ASP A 72 -8.65 13.35 18.49
CA ASP A 72 -9.77 12.89 17.67
C ASP A 72 -11.10 12.94 18.45
N LYS A 73 -11.09 12.53 19.72
CA LYS A 73 -12.29 12.64 20.58
C LYS A 73 -12.69 14.09 20.87
N THR A 74 -11.76 14.99 21.05
CA THR A 74 -12.08 16.41 21.26
C THR A 74 -12.65 17.06 19.99
N LEU A 75 -12.15 16.68 18.80
CA LEU A 75 -12.70 17.10 17.52
C LEU A 75 -14.11 16.55 17.32
N GLU A 76 -14.36 15.31 17.69
CA GLU A 76 -15.68 14.69 17.64
C GLU A 76 -16.68 15.42 18.55
N ALA A 77 -16.30 15.69 19.80
CA ALA A 77 -17.14 16.40 20.75
C ALA A 77 -17.48 17.83 20.32
N ARG A 78 -16.59 18.45 19.53
CA ARG A 78 -16.82 19.79 18.94
C ARG A 78 -17.62 19.76 17.64
N GLY A 79 -18.04 18.58 17.16
CA GLY A 79 -18.75 18.42 15.89
C GLY A 79 -17.91 18.78 14.66
N ALA A 80 -16.58 18.72 14.75
CA ALA A 80 -15.70 19.00 13.63
C ALA A 80 -15.88 17.96 12.52
N SER A 81 -15.89 18.40 11.27
CA SER A 81 -15.93 17.51 10.10
C SER A 81 -14.61 16.80 9.85
N LEU A 82 -13.52 17.30 10.43
CA LEU A 82 -12.21 16.70 10.37
C LEU A 82 -12.07 15.66 11.49
N ARG A 83 -11.60 14.45 11.11
CA ARG A 83 -11.29 13.37 12.05
C ARG A 83 -9.84 12.97 11.87
N ILE A 84 -9.20 12.55 12.94
CA ILE A 84 -7.80 12.11 12.94
C ILE A 84 -7.75 10.66 13.43
N PRO A 85 -8.02 9.66 12.55
CA PRO A 85 -7.99 8.27 12.96
C PRO A 85 -6.58 7.86 13.40
N VAL A 86 -6.44 7.34 14.61
CA VAL A 86 -5.13 6.92 15.16
C VAL A 86 -4.42 5.91 14.28
N LEU A 87 -5.18 5.01 13.64
CA LEU A 87 -4.62 4.01 12.72
C LEU A 87 -3.98 4.66 11.47
N ALA A 88 -4.61 5.71 10.92
CA ALA A 88 -4.04 6.45 9.78
C ALA A 88 -2.74 7.15 10.16
N VAL A 89 -2.67 7.73 11.36
CA VAL A 89 -1.43 8.34 11.86
C VAL A 89 -0.34 7.29 12.08
N ALA A 90 -0.69 6.12 12.62
CA ALA A 90 0.26 5.03 12.82
C ALA A 90 0.80 4.51 11.49
N VAL A 91 -0.06 4.36 10.48
CA VAL A 91 0.34 3.98 9.11
C VAL A 91 1.29 5.02 8.54
N GLY A 92 0.97 6.33 8.67
CA GLY A 92 1.80 7.44 8.20
C GLY A 92 3.16 7.57 8.88
N ILE A 93 3.32 7.04 10.08
CA ILE A 93 4.64 7.00 10.76
C ILE A 93 5.47 5.80 10.30
N TYR A 94 4.79 4.70 9.97
CA TYR A 94 5.44 3.41 9.72
C TYR A 94 5.78 3.16 8.26
N LEU A 95 4.93 3.55 7.32
CA LEU A 95 5.13 3.27 5.91
C LEU A 95 6.19 4.17 5.26
N PRO A 96 6.98 3.64 4.32
CA PRO A 96 7.85 4.46 3.47
C PRO A 96 7.03 5.46 2.65
N LEU A 97 7.61 6.63 2.39
CA LEU A 97 6.95 7.71 1.62
C LEU A 97 6.45 7.26 0.24
N GLU A 98 7.15 6.32 -0.38
CA GLU A 98 6.79 5.72 -1.68
C GLU A 98 5.39 5.07 -1.67
N LEU A 99 4.99 4.49 -0.54
CA LEU A 99 3.67 3.88 -0.36
C LEU A 99 2.63 4.89 0.14
N GLU A 100 3.05 5.95 0.82
CA GLU A 100 2.15 6.96 1.37
C GLU A 100 1.62 7.93 0.32
N VAL A 101 2.45 8.33 -0.65
CA VAL A 101 2.04 9.25 -1.71
C VAL A 101 0.83 8.72 -2.49
N PRO A 102 0.78 7.47 -2.96
CA PRO A 102 -0.41 6.91 -3.61
C PRO A 102 -1.65 6.88 -2.70
N ILE A 103 -1.47 6.57 -1.41
CA ILE A 103 -2.57 6.57 -0.42
C ILE A 103 -3.16 7.98 -0.28
N PHE A 104 -2.29 9.00 -0.16
CA PHE A 104 -2.70 10.40 -0.07
C PHE A 104 -3.46 10.85 -1.33
N VAL A 105 -2.95 10.52 -2.51
CA VAL A 105 -3.61 10.81 -3.80
C VAL A 105 -4.98 10.13 -3.86
N GLY A 106 -5.08 8.86 -3.44
CA GLY A 106 -6.35 8.14 -3.34
C GLY A 106 -7.36 8.83 -2.41
N GLY A 107 -6.88 9.34 -1.28
CA GLY A 107 -7.68 10.13 -0.34
C GLY A 107 -8.22 11.42 -0.95
N ILE A 108 -7.39 12.15 -1.70
CA ILE A 108 -7.84 13.36 -2.44
C ILE A 108 -8.93 13.01 -3.44
N ILE A 109 -8.77 11.92 -4.20
CA ILE A 109 -9.78 11.48 -5.18
C ILE A 109 -11.11 11.17 -4.50
N ALA A 110 -11.09 10.41 -3.42
CA ALA A 110 -12.29 10.07 -2.65
C ALA A 110 -12.98 11.33 -2.12
N TRP A 111 -12.21 12.30 -1.64
CA TRP A 111 -12.73 13.59 -1.19
C TRP A 111 -13.35 14.40 -2.34
N LEU A 112 -12.68 14.47 -3.50
CA LEU A 112 -13.19 15.18 -4.69
C LEU A 112 -14.49 14.56 -5.19
N VAL A 113 -14.57 13.21 -5.29
CA VAL A 113 -15.79 12.51 -5.67
C VAL A 113 -16.93 12.81 -4.71
N THR A 114 -16.67 12.66 -3.41
CA THR A 114 -17.67 12.90 -2.36
C THR A 114 -18.16 14.36 -2.37
N ARG A 115 -17.24 15.32 -2.48
CA ARG A 115 -17.56 16.75 -2.55
C ARG A 115 -18.43 17.09 -3.75
N ARG A 116 -18.07 16.54 -4.92
CA ARG A 116 -18.83 16.79 -6.15
C ARG A 116 -20.23 16.17 -6.08
N MET A 117 -20.36 14.97 -5.55
CA MET A 117 -21.68 14.33 -5.38
C MET A 117 -22.58 15.11 -4.41
N LYS A 118 -22.04 15.60 -3.31
CA LYS A 118 -22.76 16.46 -2.38
C LYS A 118 -23.23 17.75 -3.06
N SER A 119 -22.38 18.39 -3.86
CA SER A 119 -22.74 19.63 -4.56
C SER A 119 -23.78 19.44 -5.68
N SER A 120 -23.88 18.22 -6.22
CA SER A 120 -24.88 17.86 -7.24
C SER A 120 -26.22 17.38 -6.65
N GLY A 121 -26.42 17.53 -5.34
CA GLY A 121 -27.65 17.10 -4.65
C GLY A 121 -27.74 15.59 -4.41
N GLY A 122 -26.66 14.85 -4.60
CA GLY A 122 -26.61 13.41 -4.37
C GLY A 122 -26.82 13.04 -2.91
N GLY A 123 -27.71 12.09 -2.68
CA GLY A 123 -28.01 11.57 -1.36
C GLY A 123 -26.91 10.65 -0.82
N GLN A 124 -26.97 10.32 0.48
CA GLN A 124 -25.98 9.45 1.13
C GLN A 124 -25.87 8.07 0.46
N LYS A 125 -26.94 7.54 -0.13
CA LYS A 125 -26.94 6.28 -0.88
C LYS A 125 -26.05 6.35 -2.14
N GLU A 126 -26.05 7.47 -2.84
CA GLU A 126 -25.24 7.68 -4.05
C GLU A 126 -23.77 7.82 -3.70
N ILE A 127 -23.47 8.57 -2.63
CA ILE A 127 -22.11 8.67 -2.11
C ILE A 127 -21.56 7.30 -1.71
N ASN A 128 -22.36 6.49 -1.01
CA ASN A 128 -21.96 5.13 -0.62
C ASN A 128 -21.72 4.21 -1.84
N LYS A 129 -22.58 4.31 -2.87
CA LYS A 129 -22.36 3.57 -4.12
C LYS A 129 -21.08 3.99 -4.84
N ALA A 130 -20.79 5.29 -4.90
CA ALA A 130 -19.56 5.81 -5.51
C ALA A 130 -18.32 5.30 -4.78
N ASN A 131 -18.32 5.37 -3.45
CA ASN A 131 -17.22 4.86 -2.62
C ASN A 131 -17.04 3.34 -2.79
N GLN A 132 -18.13 2.58 -2.84
CA GLN A 132 -18.09 1.14 -3.06
C GLN A 132 -17.51 0.78 -4.43
N ARG A 133 -17.89 1.49 -5.50
CA ARG A 133 -17.30 1.29 -6.84
C ARG A 133 -15.83 1.62 -6.88
N GLY A 134 -15.42 2.74 -6.27
CA GLY A 134 -14.02 3.11 -6.14
C GLY A 134 -13.21 2.04 -5.39
N LEU A 135 -13.76 1.53 -4.29
CA LEU A 135 -13.14 0.46 -3.50
C LEU A 135 -13.01 -0.83 -4.31
N LEU A 136 -14.07 -1.26 -5.02
CA LEU A 136 -14.03 -2.47 -5.84
C LEU A 136 -13.04 -2.35 -6.99
N PHE A 137 -12.97 -1.18 -7.65
CA PHE A 137 -12.01 -0.93 -8.70
C PHE A 137 -10.56 -0.99 -8.17
N ALA A 138 -10.28 -0.30 -7.06
CA ALA A 138 -8.96 -0.32 -6.43
C ALA A 138 -8.57 -1.72 -5.97
N SER A 139 -9.50 -2.47 -5.37
CA SER A 139 -9.28 -3.87 -4.96
C SER A 139 -8.96 -4.77 -6.16
N GLY A 140 -9.63 -4.55 -7.30
CA GLY A 140 -9.35 -5.27 -8.54
C GLY A 140 -7.94 -5.00 -9.06
N LEU A 141 -7.47 -3.75 -9.00
CA LEU A 141 -6.10 -3.38 -9.39
C LEU A 141 -5.05 -4.03 -8.49
N ILE A 142 -5.24 -4.00 -7.16
CA ILE A 142 -4.34 -4.63 -6.19
C ILE A 142 -4.26 -6.14 -6.43
N THR A 143 -5.41 -6.78 -6.63
CA THR A 143 -5.45 -8.22 -6.91
C THR A 143 -4.79 -8.56 -8.24
N GLY A 144 -5.01 -7.74 -9.27
CA GLY A 144 -4.40 -7.90 -10.59
C GLY A 144 -2.87 -7.79 -10.52
N GLU A 145 -2.36 -6.79 -9.81
CA GLU A 145 -0.92 -6.62 -9.58
C GLU A 145 -0.31 -7.85 -8.90
N ALA A 146 -0.93 -8.33 -7.82
CA ALA A 146 -0.45 -9.49 -7.09
C ALA A 146 -0.41 -10.75 -7.97
N LEU A 147 -1.46 -10.98 -8.78
CA LEU A 147 -1.50 -12.12 -9.71
C LEU A 147 -0.40 -12.02 -10.79
N VAL A 148 -0.22 -10.84 -11.38
CA VAL A 148 0.84 -10.60 -12.38
C VAL A 148 2.21 -10.79 -11.75
N GLY A 149 2.45 -10.28 -10.54
CA GLY A 149 3.71 -10.46 -9.81
C GLY A 149 4.04 -11.94 -9.58
N ILE A 150 3.06 -12.76 -9.20
CA ILE A 150 3.23 -14.21 -9.04
C ILE A 150 3.54 -14.89 -10.38
N LEU A 151 2.84 -14.52 -11.45
CA LEU A 151 3.09 -15.07 -12.79
C LEU A 151 4.49 -14.71 -13.31
N LEU A 152 4.96 -13.49 -13.08
CA LEU A 152 6.30 -13.03 -13.44
C LEU A 152 7.39 -13.71 -12.60
N ALA A 153 7.09 -14.10 -11.37
CA ALA A 153 8.04 -14.81 -10.52
C ALA A 153 8.45 -16.17 -11.11
N ILE A 154 7.59 -16.84 -11.89
CA ILE A 154 7.90 -18.15 -12.48
C ILE A 154 9.12 -18.08 -13.41
N PRO A 155 9.16 -17.26 -14.47
CA PRO A 155 10.32 -17.16 -15.33
C PRO A 155 11.55 -16.59 -14.60
N PHE A 156 11.38 -15.68 -13.67
CA PHE A 156 12.49 -15.09 -12.91
C PHE A 156 13.18 -16.13 -12.00
N ALA A 157 12.40 -16.94 -11.29
CA ALA A 157 12.95 -18.02 -10.48
C ALA A 157 13.63 -19.11 -11.35
N ALA A 158 13.05 -19.46 -12.49
CA ALA A 158 13.59 -20.47 -13.40
C ALA A 158 14.94 -20.05 -14.03
N THR A 159 15.10 -18.77 -14.34
CA THR A 159 16.30 -18.24 -15.00
C THR A 159 17.29 -17.58 -14.03
N GLN A 160 16.91 -17.42 -12.77
CA GLN A 160 17.69 -16.70 -11.75
C GLN A 160 18.05 -15.26 -12.17
N SER A 161 17.25 -14.66 -13.06
CA SER A 161 17.46 -13.33 -13.61
C SER A 161 16.14 -12.59 -13.77
N THR A 162 16.08 -11.35 -13.29
CA THR A 162 14.95 -10.44 -13.49
C THR A 162 14.92 -9.83 -14.89
N ASP A 163 16.04 -9.93 -15.62
CA ASP A 163 16.20 -9.37 -16.96
C ASP A 163 15.65 -10.27 -18.08
N VAL A 164 15.20 -11.50 -17.78
CA VAL A 164 14.75 -12.47 -18.79
C VAL A 164 13.59 -11.98 -19.66
N LEU A 165 12.74 -11.10 -19.12
CA LEU A 165 11.62 -10.49 -19.82
C LEU A 165 11.86 -9.02 -20.20
N ARG A 166 13.12 -8.59 -20.16
CA ARG A 166 13.48 -7.22 -20.48
C ARG A 166 13.36 -6.95 -21.97
N ILE A 167 12.33 -6.22 -22.37
CA ILE A 167 12.08 -5.80 -23.74
C ILE A 167 12.75 -4.45 -24.05
N ALA A 168 12.95 -3.64 -23.01
CA ALA A 168 13.45 -2.28 -23.15
C ALA A 168 15.01 -2.26 -23.25
N PRO A 169 15.58 -1.43 -24.15
CA PRO A 169 17.03 -1.30 -24.28
C PRO A 169 17.67 -0.64 -23.06
N VAL A 170 18.99 -0.83 -22.94
CA VAL A 170 19.80 -0.15 -21.90
C VAL A 170 19.67 1.36 -22.09
N GLY A 171 19.34 2.11 -21.03
CA GLY A 171 19.12 3.57 -21.09
C GLY A 171 17.66 4.00 -21.21
N PHE A 172 16.71 3.06 -21.24
CA PHE A 172 15.26 3.38 -21.29
C PHE A 172 14.71 3.95 -19.97
N GLY A 173 15.50 3.97 -18.88
CA GLY A 173 15.05 4.39 -17.55
C GLY A 173 14.29 5.71 -17.49
N PRO A 174 14.79 6.83 -18.05
CA PRO A 174 14.06 8.11 -18.02
C PRO A 174 12.72 8.07 -18.77
N ILE A 175 12.66 7.33 -19.88
CA ILE A 175 11.41 7.15 -20.65
C ILE A 175 10.44 6.26 -19.87
N ALA A 176 10.93 5.21 -19.23
CA ALA A 176 10.12 4.34 -18.37
C ALA A 176 9.49 5.12 -17.22
N GLN A 177 10.23 6.04 -16.59
CA GLN A 177 9.70 6.91 -15.53
C GLN A 177 8.57 7.81 -16.05
N LEU A 178 8.73 8.43 -17.21
CA LEU A 178 7.68 9.25 -17.83
C LEU A 178 6.42 8.42 -18.16
N ILE A 179 6.60 7.23 -18.72
CA ILE A 179 5.51 6.30 -19.01
C ILE A 179 4.83 5.88 -17.69
N GLY A 180 5.59 5.58 -16.64
CA GLY A 180 5.07 5.24 -15.33
C GLY A 180 4.22 6.37 -14.72
N ILE A 181 4.71 7.60 -14.77
CA ILE A 181 3.96 8.78 -14.31
C ILE A 181 2.68 8.98 -15.14
N ALA A 182 2.76 8.90 -16.47
CA ALA A 182 1.61 9.05 -17.36
C ALA A 182 0.56 7.96 -17.10
N THR A 183 0.99 6.72 -16.90
CA THR A 183 0.13 5.58 -16.54
C THR A 183 -0.52 5.79 -15.19
N GLY A 184 0.23 6.23 -14.18
CA GLY A 184 -0.29 6.56 -12.85
C GLY A 184 -1.37 7.65 -12.89
N ILE A 185 -1.14 8.72 -13.64
CA ILE A 185 -2.14 9.78 -13.87
C ILE A 185 -3.36 9.21 -14.61
N GLY A 186 -3.15 8.36 -15.61
CA GLY A 186 -4.23 7.70 -16.35
C GLY A 186 -5.11 6.83 -15.46
N PHE A 187 -4.53 5.99 -14.63
CA PHE A 187 -5.27 5.17 -13.65
C PHE A 187 -5.99 6.03 -12.61
N THR A 188 -5.36 7.09 -12.13
CA THR A 188 -5.95 8.05 -11.20
C THR A 188 -7.20 8.72 -11.80
N ALA A 189 -7.10 9.18 -13.05
CA ALA A 189 -8.23 9.76 -13.77
C ALA A 189 -9.33 8.71 -14.03
N TRP A 190 -8.96 7.49 -14.39
CA TRP A 190 -9.92 6.41 -14.60
C TRP A 190 -10.65 6.03 -13.30
N LEU A 191 -9.95 5.91 -12.19
CA LEU A 191 -10.56 5.69 -10.86
C LEU A 191 -11.59 6.78 -10.54
N TYR A 192 -11.24 8.04 -10.76
CA TYR A 192 -12.15 9.16 -10.57
C TYR A 192 -13.40 9.06 -11.45
N LEU A 193 -13.22 8.72 -12.73
CA LEU A 193 -14.33 8.58 -13.69
C LEU A 193 -15.25 7.40 -13.34
N VAL A 194 -14.70 6.26 -12.94
CA VAL A 194 -15.45 5.07 -12.54
C VAL A 194 -16.25 5.34 -11.25
N SER A 195 -15.61 5.97 -10.28
CA SER A 195 -16.27 6.34 -9.02
C SER A 195 -17.40 7.35 -9.23
N ARG A 196 -17.25 8.27 -10.18
CA ARG A 196 -18.24 9.31 -10.50
C ARG A 196 -19.49 8.79 -11.22
N LYS A 197 -19.37 7.70 -12.01
CA LYS A 197 -20.49 7.12 -12.80
C LYS A 197 -21.53 6.40 -11.92
N ALA A 198 -21.69 6.78 -10.67
CA ALA A 198 -22.63 6.17 -9.72
C ALA A 198 -24.10 6.63 -9.88
N THR A 199 -24.43 7.35 -10.97
CA THR A 199 -25.79 7.64 -11.40
C THR A 199 -26.36 6.52 -12.21
#